data_28833b47f3e128c88965d7b74fb41c17
#
_entry.id   28833b47f3e128c88965d7b74fb41c17
#
_cell.length_a   1.000
_cell.length_b   1.000
_cell.length_c   1.000
_cell.angle_alpha   90.00
_cell.angle_beta   90.00
_cell.angle_gamma   90.00
#
_symmetry.space_group_name_H-M   'P 1'
#
loop_
_entity.id
_entity.type
_entity.pdbx_description
1 polymer ?
#
loop_
_entity_poly.entity_id
_entity_poly.type
_entity_poly.pdbx_seq_one_letter_code
_entity_poly.pdbx_strand_id
1 'polypeptide(L)'
;MKKKNFLILFVTAISLILNSCSSTKILVTEEMKSQWKTNYTYVFVHGLSGWGHYDFQNNFFPYWGMKNGSLMKQLRKQGFECYDASVAPQGSAWDRACELYAQLTGTVTDYGAEHSARCGHERFGRDFSKKTLIPEWDENHKINLLGHSFGGVTVRLLAHLMAAGSKAEQEATPEEELSPLFKGGHADWIYSVTALAAPHNGTSAYHIPDENPEPKTFMQKMMEKTNSPKKDGRADYDYADFDMHIQNAAEINKWLVTLDSAYYFSFPCCATQEAEDGTQEPIQGLMESLFQRSSLRMGSFEGTTPDEISLGKEWQRNDGLVNTISARAPDYAPSEVFTETVAASANSSTANLSATSSSENSGESFSESSSQFAPPLKKGVWYIMPEFTGDHMSLQGGLTIKTDITEFYINHLDMINKL
;
A
#
# COMPACT_ATOMS: atom_id res chain seq x y z
N MET A 1 -30.02 30.23 31.76
CA MET A 1 -28.57 30.59 31.79
C MET A 1 -27.59 29.41 31.66
N LYS A 2 -27.88 28.32 30.94
CA LYS A 2 -26.97 27.14 30.81
C LYS A 2 -26.46 26.86 29.38
N LYS A 3 -26.83 27.65 28.37
CA LYS A 3 -26.41 27.45 26.95
C LYS A 3 -25.22 28.31 26.50
N LYS A 4 -24.80 29.34 27.24
CA LYS A 4 -23.66 30.18 26.85
C LYS A 4 -22.28 29.62 27.25
N ASN A 5 -22.22 28.77 28.27
CA ASN A 5 -20.93 28.24 28.74
C ASN A 5 -20.41 27.05 27.91
N PHE A 6 -21.26 26.39 27.12
CA PHE A 6 -20.84 25.26 26.27
C PHE A 6 -20.14 25.74 25.00
N LEU A 7 -20.51 26.91 24.50
CA LEU A 7 -19.90 27.47 23.28
C LEU A 7 -18.50 28.04 23.53
N ILE A 8 -18.25 28.55 24.76
CA ILE A 8 -16.93 29.11 25.12
C ILE A 8 -15.89 28.02 25.35
N LEU A 9 -16.28 26.85 25.87
CA LEU A 9 -15.36 25.70 26.02
C LEU A 9 -14.95 25.10 24.66
N PHE A 10 -15.82 25.15 23.66
CA PHE A 10 -15.54 24.63 22.32
C PHE A 10 -14.60 25.55 21.52
N VAL A 11 -14.73 26.88 21.72
CA VAL A 11 -13.87 27.87 21.06
C VAL A 11 -12.46 27.90 21.66
N THR A 12 -12.31 27.68 22.98
CA THR A 12 -10.99 27.59 23.63
C THR A 12 -10.25 26.30 23.31
N ALA A 13 -10.95 25.19 23.08
CA ALA A 13 -10.33 23.96 22.61
C ALA A 13 -9.79 24.05 21.15
N ILE A 14 -10.47 24.83 20.30
CA ILE A 14 -10.02 25.07 18.92
C ILE A 14 -8.81 26.03 18.88
N SER A 15 -8.71 26.99 19.82
CA SER A 15 -7.58 27.92 19.84
C SER A 15 -6.26 27.32 20.32
N LEU A 16 -6.28 26.16 21.00
CA LEU A 16 -5.07 25.43 21.44
C LEU A 16 -4.51 24.48 20.37
N ILE A 17 -5.25 24.22 19.29
CA ILE A 17 -4.80 23.34 18.18
C ILE A 17 -4.04 24.14 17.11
N LEU A 18 -4.08 25.48 17.12
CA LEU A 18 -3.55 26.33 16.05
C LEU A 18 -2.07 26.74 16.20
N ASN A 19 -1.33 26.27 17.22
CA ASN A 19 0.07 26.68 17.44
C ASN A 19 1.09 25.53 17.42
N SER A 20 0.87 24.48 16.64
CA SER A 20 1.95 23.57 16.26
C SER A 20 2.29 23.76 14.78
N CYS A 21 2.80 24.92 14.44
CA CYS A 21 3.54 25.11 13.21
C CYS A 21 4.93 24.51 13.42
N SER A 22 5.00 23.17 13.50
CA SER A 22 6.25 22.45 13.38
C SER A 22 6.78 22.75 11.97
N SER A 23 7.82 23.56 11.87
CA SER A 23 8.52 23.75 10.60
C SER A 23 9.05 22.41 10.18
N THR A 24 8.47 21.81 9.13
CA THR A 24 8.97 20.56 8.56
C THR A 24 10.42 20.77 8.17
N LYS A 25 11.35 20.01 8.76
CA LYS A 25 12.75 20.05 8.39
C LYS A 25 12.87 19.68 6.91
N ILE A 26 13.61 20.47 6.14
CA ILE A 26 13.96 20.09 4.76
C ILE A 26 15.03 19.00 4.85
N LEU A 27 14.72 17.82 4.34
CA LEU A 27 15.59 16.64 4.33
C LEU A 27 16.17 16.39 2.94
N VAL A 28 15.41 16.73 1.88
CA VAL A 28 15.87 16.62 0.49
C VAL A 28 16.64 17.88 0.11
N THR A 29 17.94 17.72 -0.11
CA THR A 29 18.84 18.82 -0.50
C THR A 29 18.79 19.08 -2.01
N GLU A 30 19.27 20.25 -2.45
CA GLU A 30 19.41 20.53 -3.88
C GLU A 30 20.45 19.60 -4.55
N GLU A 31 21.45 19.12 -3.81
CA GLU A 31 22.40 18.12 -4.29
C GLU A 31 21.68 16.77 -4.58
N MET A 32 20.80 16.31 -3.68
CA MET A 32 19.97 15.11 -3.93
C MET A 32 19.12 15.28 -5.17
N LYS A 33 18.43 16.41 -5.30
CA LYS A 33 17.58 16.70 -6.47
C LYS A 33 18.36 16.76 -7.77
N SER A 34 19.61 17.24 -7.74
CA SER A 34 20.46 17.29 -8.94
C SER A 34 20.78 15.90 -9.52
N GLN A 35 20.59 14.84 -8.73
CA GLN A 35 20.76 13.44 -9.15
C GLN A 35 19.49 12.82 -9.70
N TRP A 36 18.34 13.49 -9.56
CA TRP A 36 17.07 12.97 -10.07
C TRP A 36 17.04 12.98 -11.60
N LYS A 37 16.70 11.85 -12.17
CA LYS A 37 16.47 11.69 -13.61
C LYS A 37 15.00 11.93 -13.96
N THR A 38 14.11 11.71 -12.97
CA THR A 38 12.66 11.91 -13.09
C THR A 38 12.12 12.57 -11.82
N ASN A 39 10.95 13.19 -11.91
CA ASN A 39 10.16 13.63 -10.76
C ASN A 39 8.68 13.46 -11.12
N TYR A 40 8.31 12.25 -11.52
CA TYR A 40 6.93 11.92 -11.86
C TYR A 40 6.03 11.94 -10.63
N THR A 41 4.76 12.25 -10.85
CA THR A 41 3.74 12.30 -9.80
C THR A 41 3.60 10.96 -9.05
N TYR A 42 3.50 11.02 -7.73
CA TYR A 42 3.27 9.89 -6.84
C TYR A 42 1.81 9.82 -6.42
N VAL A 43 1.16 8.70 -6.67
CA VAL A 43 -0.23 8.44 -6.31
C VAL A 43 -0.29 7.34 -5.25
N PHE A 44 -0.80 7.71 -4.08
CA PHE A 44 -0.91 6.85 -2.92
C PHE A 44 -2.33 6.29 -2.80
N VAL A 45 -2.46 4.98 -2.65
CA VAL A 45 -3.74 4.27 -2.58
C VAL A 45 -3.88 3.52 -1.27
N HIS A 46 -4.88 3.89 -0.49
CA HIS A 46 -5.16 3.30 0.82
C HIS A 46 -5.61 1.84 0.75
N GLY A 47 -5.51 1.12 1.87
CA GLY A 47 -5.97 -0.26 2.03
C GLY A 47 -7.46 -0.40 2.30
N LEU A 48 -7.83 -1.60 2.76
CA LEU A 48 -9.17 -1.91 3.23
C LEU A 48 -9.61 -0.92 4.32
N SER A 49 -10.86 -0.49 4.26
CA SER A 49 -11.46 0.47 5.21
C SER A 49 -10.74 1.83 5.29
N GLY A 50 -9.88 2.13 4.32
CA GLY A 50 -9.15 3.39 4.26
C GLY A 50 -9.95 4.53 3.62
N TRP A 51 -9.30 5.68 3.47
CA TRP A 51 -9.85 6.89 2.88
C TRP A 51 -8.74 7.74 2.23
N GLY A 52 -9.11 8.68 1.38
CA GLY A 52 -8.17 9.53 0.66
C GLY A 52 -8.67 10.97 0.49
N HIS A 53 -8.13 11.65 -0.50
CA HIS A 53 -8.27 13.09 -0.74
C HIS A 53 -9.73 13.61 -0.75
N TYR A 54 -10.64 12.85 -1.36
CA TYR A 54 -12.04 13.28 -1.50
C TYR A 54 -12.93 12.90 -0.31
N ASP A 55 -12.37 12.25 0.70
CA ASP A 55 -13.11 11.81 1.87
C ASP A 55 -12.97 12.82 3.00
N PHE A 56 -14.11 13.17 3.63
CA PHE A 56 -14.18 14.24 4.62
C PHE A 56 -13.22 14.03 5.80
N GLN A 57 -13.08 12.80 6.28
CA GLN A 57 -12.20 12.44 7.39
C GLN A 57 -10.73 12.75 7.12
N ASN A 58 -10.28 12.73 5.85
CA ASN A 58 -8.90 13.01 5.47
C ASN A 58 -8.43 14.42 5.83
N ASN A 59 -9.38 15.37 5.99
CA ASN A 59 -9.06 16.74 6.38
C ASN A 59 -8.60 16.85 7.84
N PHE A 60 -9.03 15.94 8.71
CA PHE A 60 -8.78 15.97 10.14
C PHE A 60 -7.86 14.84 10.61
N PHE A 61 -7.97 13.70 9.96
CA PHE A 61 -7.18 12.51 10.26
C PHE A 61 -6.74 11.85 8.94
N PRO A 62 -5.63 12.31 8.37
CA PRO A 62 -5.17 11.80 7.08
C PRO A 62 -4.79 10.32 7.20
N TYR A 63 -5.19 9.51 6.22
CA TYR A 63 -4.80 8.09 6.16
C TYR A 63 -3.28 7.96 6.11
N TRP A 64 -2.63 8.75 5.29
CA TRP A 64 -1.19 8.80 5.16
C TRP A 64 -0.60 9.82 6.13
N GLY A 65 0.04 9.30 7.16
CA GLY A 65 0.66 10.04 8.26
C GLY A 65 -0.10 9.98 9.57
N MET A 66 -1.39 9.59 9.58
CA MET A 66 -2.19 9.38 10.79
C MET A 66 -1.99 10.52 11.83
N LYS A 67 -1.52 10.18 13.03
CA LYS A 67 -1.22 11.13 14.11
C LYS A 67 0.01 12.01 13.84
N ASN A 68 0.83 11.68 12.85
CA ASN A 68 1.98 12.49 12.46
C ASN A 68 1.59 13.69 11.56
N GLY A 69 0.30 13.77 11.20
CA GLY A 69 -0.20 14.74 10.22
C GLY A 69 0.04 14.27 8.79
N SER A 70 -0.48 15.04 7.82
CA SER A 70 -0.49 14.62 6.42
C SER A 70 0.91 14.38 5.84
N LEU A 71 1.22 13.13 5.52
CA LEU A 71 2.43 12.73 4.80
C LEU A 71 2.50 13.42 3.43
N MET A 72 1.38 13.52 2.72
CA MET A 72 1.32 14.22 1.43
C MET A 72 1.83 15.65 1.52
N LYS A 73 1.42 16.39 2.56
CA LYS A 73 1.90 17.77 2.80
C LYS A 73 3.39 17.79 3.15
N GLN A 74 3.89 16.79 3.87
CA GLN A 74 5.30 16.70 4.24
C GLN A 74 6.16 16.42 3.01
N LEU A 75 5.78 15.45 2.16
CA LEU A 75 6.51 15.09 0.95
C LEU A 75 6.50 16.21 -0.10
N ARG A 76 5.37 16.92 -0.27
CA ARG A 76 5.32 18.10 -1.16
C ARG A 76 6.29 19.21 -0.73
N LYS A 77 6.49 19.42 0.58
CA LYS A 77 7.50 20.37 1.09
C LYS A 77 8.94 19.93 0.79
N GLN A 78 9.16 18.64 0.54
CA GLN A 78 10.46 18.10 0.10
C GLN A 78 10.67 18.20 -1.42
N GLY A 79 9.62 18.56 -2.18
CA GLY A 79 9.69 18.71 -3.62
C GLY A 79 9.13 17.54 -4.43
N PHE A 80 8.51 16.54 -3.78
CA PHE A 80 7.82 15.48 -4.46
C PHE A 80 6.37 15.87 -4.77
N GLU A 81 5.89 15.56 -5.97
CA GLU A 81 4.49 15.74 -6.32
C GLU A 81 3.69 14.50 -5.90
N CYS A 82 2.89 14.62 -4.84
CA CYS A 82 2.21 13.49 -4.19
C CYS A 82 0.72 13.75 -4.02
N TYR A 83 -0.10 12.72 -4.32
CA TYR A 83 -1.55 12.73 -4.14
C TYR A 83 -2.01 11.42 -3.51
N ASP A 84 -3.13 11.47 -2.78
CA ASP A 84 -3.75 10.31 -2.16
C ASP A 84 -5.16 10.10 -2.74
N ALA A 85 -5.39 8.94 -3.34
CA ALA A 85 -6.66 8.59 -3.97
C ALA A 85 -7.70 8.12 -2.96
N SER A 86 -8.99 8.35 -3.29
CA SER A 86 -10.15 7.86 -2.54
C SER A 86 -10.85 6.78 -3.34
N VAL A 87 -10.66 5.54 -2.97
CA VAL A 87 -11.33 4.39 -3.62
C VAL A 87 -12.30 3.71 -2.65
N ALA A 88 -13.19 2.86 -3.13
CA ALA A 88 -14.16 2.18 -2.29
C ALA A 88 -13.48 1.42 -1.14
N PRO A 89 -13.84 1.71 0.14
CA PRO A 89 -13.13 1.10 1.28
C PRO A 89 -13.25 -0.42 1.35
N GLN A 90 -14.33 -0.99 0.80
CA GLN A 90 -14.66 -2.42 0.83
C GLN A 90 -14.81 -3.03 -0.56
N GLY A 91 -14.73 -2.23 -1.63
CA GLY A 91 -14.88 -2.69 -3.01
C GLY A 91 -13.79 -3.68 -3.41
N SER A 92 -14.09 -4.52 -4.39
CA SER A 92 -13.11 -5.44 -5.00
C SER A 92 -11.91 -4.69 -5.58
N ALA A 93 -10.83 -5.40 -5.84
CA ALA A 93 -9.67 -4.82 -6.51
C ALA A 93 -10.05 -4.21 -7.87
N TRP A 94 -11.02 -4.83 -8.57
CA TRP A 94 -11.54 -4.35 -9.84
C TRP A 94 -12.23 -2.99 -9.71
N ASP A 95 -13.23 -2.89 -8.85
CA ASP A 95 -13.96 -1.64 -8.61
C ASP A 95 -13.01 -0.52 -8.21
N ARG A 96 -12.10 -0.79 -7.30
CA ARG A 96 -11.11 0.17 -6.83
C ARG A 96 -10.14 0.61 -7.93
N ALA A 97 -9.74 -0.28 -8.84
CA ALA A 97 -8.92 0.08 -9.99
C ALA A 97 -9.66 0.98 -10.97
N CYS A 98 -10.95 0.71 -11.23
CA CYS A 98 -11.82 1.55 -12.06
C CYS A 98 -12.02 2.95 -11.45
N GLU A 99 -12.26 3.03 -10.14
CA GLU A 99 -12.38 4.30 -9.41
C GLU A 99 -11.09 5.09 -9.41
N LEU A 100 -9.94 4.40 -9.23
CA LEU A 100 -8.63 5.03 -9.29
C LEU A 100 -8.37 5.61 -10.68
N TYR A 101 -8.64 4.84 -11.74
CA TYR A 101 -8.53 5.32 -13.12
C TYR A 101 -9.37 6.57 -13.36
N ALA A 102 -10.64 6.55 -12.94
CA ALA A 102 -11.54 7.70 -13.12
C ALA A 102 -11.06 8.96 -12.39
N GLN A 103 -10.45 8.83 -11.20
CA GLN A 103 -9.85 9.95 -10.47
C GLN A 103 -8.64 10.52 -11.19
N LEU A 104 -7.80 9.66 -11.76
CA LEU A 104 -6.57 10.08 -12.46
C LEU A 104 -6.88 10.76 -13.80
N THR A 105 -7.93 10.33 -14.48
CA THR A 105 -8.32 10.85 -15.81
C THR A 105 -9.41 11.92 -15.78
N GLY A 106 -10.05 12.13 -14.61
CA GLY A 106 -11.18 13.07 -14.49
C GLY A 106 -12.40 12.62 -15.30
N THR A 107 -12.78 11.36 -15.17
CA THR A 107 -13.93 10.77 -15.88
C THR A 107 -14.99 10.27 -14.90
N VAL A 108 -16.11 9.79 -15.39
CA VAL A 108 -17.04 8.99 -14.62
C VAL A 108 -16.46 7.60 -14.43
N THR A 109 -16.53 7.04 -13.23
CA THR A 109 -16.13 5.66 -12.99
C THR A 109 -16.98 4.72 -13.86
N ASP A 110 -16.35 3.90 -14.67
CA ASP A 110 -16.97 2.82 -15.45
C ASP A 110 -16.38 1.49 -14.95
N TYR A 111 -17.22 0.70 -14.30
CA TYR A 111 -16.83 -0.61 -13.76
C TYR A 111 -16.81 -1.71 -14.84
N GLY A 112 -17.29 -1.38 -16.06
CA GLY A 112 -17.44 -2.33 -17.16
C GLY A 112 -18.84 -2.93 -17.26
N ALA A 113 -19.28 -3.21 -18.47
CA ALA A 113 -20.62 -3.75 -18.72
C ALA A 113 -20.72 -5.22 -18.30
N GLU A 114 -19.70 -6.03 -18.59
CA GLU A 114 -19.64 -7.44 -18.18
C GLU A 114 -19.53 -7.57 -16.67
N HIS A 115 -18.53 -6.88 -16.09
CA HIS A 115 -18.25 -6.96 -14.65
C HIS A 115 -19.49 -6.55 -13.84
N SER A 116 -20.08 -5.38 -14.12
CA SER A 116 -21.24 -4.89 -13.37
C SER A 116 -22.48 -5.78 -13.53
N ALA A 117 -22.69 -6.34 -14.71
CA ALA A 117 -23.79 -7.29 -14.94
C ALA A 117 -23.57 -8.61 -14.17
N ARG A 118 -22.35 -9.13 -14.20
CA ARG A 118 -21.95 -10.35 -13.48
C ARG A 118 -22.00 -10.16 -11.96
N CYS A 119 -21.55 -9.00 -11.46
CA CYS A 119 -21.49 -8.69 -10.04
C CYS A 119 -22.80 -8.15 -9.48
N GLY A 120 -23.74 -7.71 -10.32
CA GLY A 120 -25.08 -7.30 -9.92
C GLY A 120 -25.16 -5.88 -9.35
N HIS A 121 -24.35 -4.95 -9.89
CA HIS A 121 -24.39 -3.54 -9.52
C HIS A 121 -24.41 -2.63 -10.76
N GLU A 122 -24.59 -1.32 -10.56
CA GLU A 122 -24.60 -0.34 -11.64
C GLU A 122 -23.21 -0.25 -12.31
N ARG A 123 -23.21 -0.10 -13.66
CA ARG A 123 -21.99 0.05 -14.46
C ARG A 123 -21.24 1.34 -14.14
N PHE A 124 -21.95 2.43 -13.91
CA PHE A 124 -21.33 3.73 -13.68
C PHE A 124 -21.38 4.13 -12.21
N GLY A 125 -20.23 4.55 -11.69
CA GLY A 125 -20.04 4.98 -10.33
C GLY A 125 -19.87 6.49 -10.18
N ARG A 126 -18.95 6.90 -9.31
CA ARG A 126 -18.68 8.29 -8.98
C ARG A 126 -18.15 9.08 -10.17
N ASP A 127 -18.62 10.33 -10.32
CA ASP A 127 -18.18 11.26 -11.36
C ASP A 127 -17.04 12.14 -10.87
N PHE A 128 -15.88 12.05 -11.54
CA PHE A 128 -14.68 12.87 -11.28
C PHE A 128 -14.39 13.87 -12.40
N SER A 129 -15.29 14.07 -13.37
CA SER A 129 -15.08 14.95 -14.53
C SER A 129 -14.77 16.41 -14.18
N LYS A 130 -15.07 16.84 -12.95
CA LYS A 130 -14.77 18.18 -12.43
C LYS A 130 -13.68 18.19 -11.36
N LYS A 131 -13.07 17.05 -11.06
CA LYS A 131 -12.20 16.87 -9.91
C LYS A 131 -11.10 15.85 -10.20
N THR A 132 -10.32 16.10 -11.25
CA THR A 132 -9.14 15.27 -11.54
C THR A 132 -8.18 15.29 -10.34
N LEU A 133 -7.68 14.14 -9.93
CA LEU A 133 -6.77 14.01 -8.78
C LEU A 133 -5.39 14.58 -9.08
N ILE A 134 -4.91 14.37 -10.30
CA ILE A 134 -3.61 14.83 -10.80
C ILE A 134 -3.81 15.70 -12.04
N PRO A 135 -2.87 16.62 -12.33
CA PRO A 135 -3.03 17.56 -13.46
C PRO A 135 -2.97 16.87 -14.82
N GLU A 136 -2.05 15.93 -15.01
CA GLU A 136 -1.76 15.29 -16.29
C GLU A 136 -1.34 13.84 -16.08
N TRP A 137 -1.75 12.93 -16.96
CA TRP A 137 -1.33 11.53 -16.99
C TRP A 137 -1.34 11.00 -18.42
N ASP A 138 -0.17 10.76 -18.96
CA ASP A 138 0.06 10.22 -20.29
C ASP A 138 1.47 9.59 -20.38
N GLU A 139 1.92 9.29 -21.58
CA GLU A 139 3.23 8.71 -21.86
C GLU A 139 4.43 9.60 -21.44
N ASN A 140 4.24 10.92 -21.41
CA ASN A 140 5.26 11.90 -21.02
C ASN A 140 5.13 12.28 -19.53
N HIS A 141 3.92 12.23 -18.99
CA HIS A 141 3.59 12.52 -17.60
C HIS A 141 3.22 11.22 -16.86
N LYS A 142 4.23 10.35 -16.72
CA LYS A 142 4.08 9.05 -16.05
C LYS A 142 3.80 9.23 -14.56
N ILE A 143 3.28 8.18 -13.94
CA ILE A 143 3.03 8.17 -12.49
C ILE A 143 3.77 7.05 -11.78
N ASN A 144 4.01 7.28 -10.49
CA ASN A 144 4.45 6.28 -9.53
C ASN A 144 3.25 5.89 -8.66
N LEU A 145 2.90 4.64 -8.61
CA LEU A 145 1.80 4.10 -7.81
C LEU A 145 2.33 3.51 -6.50
N LEU A 146 1.75 3.91 -5.37
CA LEU A 146 2.05 3.31 -4.07
C LEU A 146 0.77 2.82 -3.43
N GLY A 147 0.69 1.54 -3.12
CA GLY A 147 -0.48 0.93 -2.50
C GLY A 147 -0.15 0.31 -1.15
N HIS A 148 -0.87 0.73 -0.09
CA HIS A 148 -0.77 0.10 1.22
C HIS A 148 -1.82 -1.00 1.37
N SER A 149 -1.41 -2.16 1.93
CA SER A 149 -2.34 -3.26 2.19
C SER A 149 -3.06 -3.68 0.90
N PHE A 150 -4.37 -3.79 0.92
CA PHE A 150 -5.19 -4.06 -0.27
C PHE A 150 -5.05 -3.00 -1.38
N GLY A 151 -4.56 -1.80 -1.05
CA GLY A 151 -4.16 -0.79 -2.05
C GLY A 151 -3.05 -1.27 -2.97
N GLY A 152 -2.14 -2.15 -2.49
CA GLY A 152 -1.11 -2.78 -3.31
C GLY A 152 -1.70 -3.70 -4.38
N VAL A 153 -2.75 -4.46 -4.07
CA VAL A 153 -3.49 -5.27 -5.04
C VAL A 153 -4.22 -4.37 -6.05
N THR A 154 -4.84 -3.28 -5.56
CA THR A 154 -5.53 -2.28 -6.41
C THR A 154 -4.60 -1.67 -7.46
N VAL A 155 -3.41 -1.19 -7.08
CA VAL A 155 -2.47 -0.54 -8.01
C VAL A 155 -1.86 -1.54 -9.01
N ARG A 156 -1.69 -2.80 -8.60
CA ARG A 156 -1.27 -3.87 -9.51
C ARG A 156 -2.33 -4.14 -10.58
N LEU A 157 -3.59 -4.20 -10.18
CA LEU A 157 -4.69 -4.42 -11.13
C LEU A 157 -4.86 -3.23 -12.08
N LEU A 158 -4.77 -1.99 -11.57
CA LEU A 158 -4.76 -0.82 -12.45
C LEU A 158 -3.63 -0.91 -13.47
N ALA A 159 -2.40 -1.26 -13.05
CA ALA A 159 -1.26 -1.39 -13.95
C ALA A 159 -1.52 -2.45 -15.04
N HIS A 160 -2.09 -3.60 -14.66
CA HIS A 160 -2.49 -4.64 -15.61
C HIS A 160 -3.53 -4.14 -16.63
N LEU A 161 -4.61 -3.51 -16.16
CA LEU A 161 -5.67 -3.01 -17.03
C LEU A 161 -5.17 -1.92 -17.98
N MET A 162 -4.28 -1.03 -17.51
CA MET A 162 -3.63 -0.04 -18.38
C MET A 162 -2.80 -0.68 -19.50
N ALA A 163 -2.17 -1.81 -19.23
CA ALA A 163 -1.36 -2.53 -20.23
C ALA A 163 -2.18 -3.44 -21.14
N ALA A 164 -2.96 -4.34 -20.54
CA ALA A 164 -3.62 -5.44 -21.23
C ALA A 164 -5.10 -5.16 -21.55
N GLY A 165 -5.73 -4.21 -20.83
CA GLY A 165 -7.16 -4.00 -20.88
C GLY A 165 -7.94 -5.18 -20.31
N SER A 166 -9.19 -5.34 -20.74
CA SER A 166 -10.05 -6.46 -20.38
C SER A 166 -10.75 -7.03 -21.61
N LYS A 167 -10.40 -8.26 -21.96
CA LYS A 167 -11.02 -8.93 -23.10
C LYS A 167 -12.53 -9.13 -22.91
N ALA A 168 -12.97 -9.46 -21.70
CA ALA A 168 -14.39 -9.64 -21.39
C ALA A 168 -15.21 -8.36 -21.60
N GLU A 169 -14.65 -7.20 -21.17
CA GLU A 169 -15.28 -5.91 -21.39
C GLU A 169 -15.27 -5.49 -22.88
N GLN A 170 -14.19 -5.81 -23.60
CA GLN A 170 -14.09 -5.55 -25.04
C GLN A 170 -15.12 -6.36 -25.84
N GLU A 171 -15.43 -7.59 -25.42
CA GLU A 171 -16.43 -8.45 -26.06
C GLU A 171 -17.86 -8.04 -25.68
N ALA A 172 -18.07 -7.47 -24.50
CA ALA A 172 -19.38 -7.11 -23.98
C ALA A 172 -19.84 -5.69 -24.34
N THR A 173 -18.92 -4.81 -24.77
CA THR A 173 -19.18 -3.38 -24.94
C THR A 173 -18.78 -2.91 -26.34
N PRO A 174 -19.66 -2.17 -27.09
CA PRO A 174 -19.27 -1.54 -28.35
C PRO A 174 -18.03 -0.64 -28.17
N GLU A 175 -17.19 -0.58 -29.19
CA GLU A 175 -15.89 0.11 -29.11
C GLU A 175 -16.03 1.59 -28.73
N GLU A 176 -17.08 2.26 -29.21
CA GLU A 176 -17.37 3.67 -28.94
C GLU A 176 -17.83 3.94 -27.51
N GLU A 177 -18.32 2.92 -26.80
CA GLU A 177 -18.76 3.01 -25.40
C GLU A 177 -17.74 2.40 -24.42
N LEU A 178 -16.69 1.75 -24.94
CA LEU A 178 -15.71 1.04 -24.13
C LEU A 178 -14.77 2.02 -23.46
N SER A 179 -14.67 1.92 -22.13
CA SER A 179 -13.68 2.71 -21.35
C SER A 179 -12.26 2.51 -21.89
N PRO A 180 -11.47 3.57 -22.05
CA PRO A 180 -10.06 3.44 -22.45
C PRO A 180 -9.25 2.52 -21.52
N LEU A 181 -9.60 2.43 -20.23
CA LEU A 181 -8.99 1.50 -19.27
C LEU A 181 -9.06 0.05 -19.78
N PHE A 182 -10.21 -0.35 -20.33
CA PHE A 182 -10.43 -1.72 -20.79
C PHE A 182 -9.88 -2.00 -22.19
N LYS A 183 -9.47 -0.94 -22.91
CA LYS A 183 -8.74 -1.10 -24.18
C LYS A 183 -7.29 -1.52 -23.96
N GLY A 184 -6.67 -1.07 -22.88
CA GLY A 184 -5.24 -1.29 -22.60
C GLY A 184 -4.32 -0.47 -23.52
N GLY A 185 -3.07 -0.90 -23.67
CA GLY A 185 -2.09 -0.26 -24.56
C GLY A 185 -1.32 0.90 -23.94
N HIS A 186 -1.49 1.18 -22.63
CA HIS A 186 -0.88 2.30 -21.91
C HIS A 186 0.08 1.84 -20.79
N ALA A 187 0.80 0.74 -21.00
CA ALA A 187 1.74 0.20 -20.03
C ALA A 187 2.85 1.18 -19.65
N ASP A 188 3.23 2.05 -20.56
CA ASP A 188 4.32 3.02 -20.40
C ASP A 188 3.92 4.30 -19.65
N TRP A 189 2.63 4.49 -19.31
CA TRP A 189 2.17 5.60 -18.48
C TRP A 189 2.47 5.40 -16.99
N ILE A 190 2.91 4.20 -16.61
CA ILE A 190 3.30 3.87 -15.25
C ILE A 190 4.82 3.71 -15.18
N TYR A 191 5.47 4.47 -14.28
CA TYR A 191 6.91 4.41 -14.10
C TYR A 191 7.32 3.39 -13.03
N SER A 192 6.61 3.38 -11.89
CA SER A 192 6.84 2.41 -10.83
C SER A 192 5.57 2.02 -10.07
N VAL A 193 5.60 0.84 -9.48
CA VAL A 193 4.57 0.31 -8.57
C VAL A 193 5.25 -0.10 -7.27
N THR A 194 4.82 0.47 -6.15
CA THR A 194 5.28 0.11 -4.81
C THR A 194 4.13 -0.47 -3.99
N ALA A 195 4.32 -1.64 -3.44
CA ALA A 195 3.40 -2.32 -2.55
C ALA A 195 3.94 -2.30 -1.11
N LEU A 196 3.14 -1.81 -0.17
CA LEU A 196 3.49 -1.61 1.23
C LEU A 196 2.61 -2.52 2.07
N ALA A 197 3.19 -3.51 2.74
CA ALA A 197 2.45 -4.51 3.54
C ALA A 197 1.25 -5.13 2.78
N ALA A 198 1.40 -5.37 1.47
CA ALA A 198 0.31 -5.79 0.61
C ALA A 198 0.10 -7.31 0.62
N PRO A 199 -1.13 -7.81 0.73
CA PRO A 199 -1.44 -9.23 0.66
C PRO A 199 -1.40 -9.73 -0.79
N HIS A 200 -0.20 -9.77 -1.40
CA HIS A 200 -0.03 -10.22 -2.79
C HIS A 200 -0.59 -11.62 -3.04
N ASN A 201 -0.44 -12.50 -2.05
CA ASN A 201 -0.86 -13.89 -2.10
C ASN A 201 -1.99 -14.16 -1.08
N GLY A 202 -2.77 -13.13 -0.75
CA GLY A 202 -3.82 -13.21 0.25
C GLY A 202 -3.32 -13.17 1.69
N THR A 203 -4.19 -13.50 2.63
CA THR A 203 -3.84 -13.55 4.06
C THR A 203 -4.55 -14.69 4.78
N SER A 204 -3.82 -15.37 5.67
CA SER A 204 -4.38 -16.42 6.51
C SER A 204 -5.41 -15.90 7.53
N ALA A 205 -5.45 -14.59 7.79
CA ALA A 205 -6.42 -13.98 8.71
C ALA A 205 -7.89 -14.30 8.36
N TYR A 206 -8.20 -14.53 7.08
CA TYR A 206 -9.55 -14.90 6.62
C TYR A 206 -9.84 -16.40 6.70
N HIS A 207 -8.81 -17.25 6.88
CA HIS A 207 -8.98 -18.72 6.93
C HIS A 207 -9.09 -19.25 8.36
N ILE A 208 -8.70 -18.46 9.36
CA ILE A 208 -8.63 -18.91 10.75
C ILE A 208 -9.91 -18.48 11.47
N PRO A 209 -10.81 -19.42 11.83
CA PRO A 209 -12.04 -19.10 12.57
C PRO A 209 -11.75 -18.41 13.91
N ASP A 210 -12.51 -17.38 14.24
CA ASP A 210 -12.50 -16.79 15.58
C ASP A 210 -13.55 -17.48 16.44
N GLU A 211 -13.15 -18.55 17.13
CA GLU A 211 -14.04 -19.38 17.93
C GLU A 211 -14.61 -18.63 19.16
N ASN A 212 -13.91 -17.61 19.65
CA ASN A 212 -14.30 -16.84 20.83
C ASN A 212 -14.10 -15.35 20.58
N PRO A 213 -14.90 -14.70 19.71
CA PRO A 213 -14.72 -13.29 19.38
C PRO A 213 -14.91 -12.42 20.63
N GLU A 214 -13.93 -11.57 20.90
CA GLU A 214 -14.06 -10.58 21.97
C GLU A 214 -15.15 -9.55 21.66
N PRO A 215 -15.81 -9.00 22.68
CA PRO A 215 -16.78 -7.93 22.49
C PRO A 215 -16.12 -6.73 21.81
N LYS A 216 -16.61 -6.37 20.62
CA LYS A 216 -16.12 -5.23 19.87
C LYS A 216 -16.24 -3.94 20.69
N THR A 217 -15.19 -3.15 20.72
CA THR A 217 -15.19 -1.81 21.33
C THR A 217 -16.18 -0.89 20.60
N PHE A 218 -16.58 0.21 21.23
CA PHE A 218 -17.44 1.21 20.58
C PHE A 218 -16.83 1.74 19.28
N MET A 219 -15.53 1.98 19.26
CA MET A 219 -14.80 2.44 18.06
C MET A 219 -14.82 1.39 16.94
N GLN A 220 -14.55 0.12 17.26
CA GLN A 220 -14.62 -0.98 16.29
C GLN A 220 -16.04 -1.13 15.71
N LYS A 221 -17.09 -1.05 16.55
CA LYS A 221 -18.49 -1.08 16.09
C LYS A 221 -18.83 0.11 15.20
N MET A 222 -18.30 1.28 15.50
CA MET A 222 -18.51 2.48 14.68
C MET A 222 -17.78 2.38 13.34
N MET A 223 -16.52 1.92 13.33
CA MET A 223 -15.77 1.66 12.09
C MET A 223 -16.45 0.59 11.24
N GLU A 224 -16.90 -0.49 11.84
CA GLU A 224 -17.64 -1.54 11.13
C GLU A 224 -18.96 -1.02 10.55
N LYS A 225 -19.70 -0.20 11.29
CA LYS A 225 -20.94 0.41 10.80
C LYS A 225 -20.72 1.38 9.64
N THR A 226 -19.61 2.12 9.66
CA THR A 226 -19.26 3.06 8.58
C THR A 226 -18.62 2.37 7.38
N ASN A 227 -17.94 1.24 7.61
CA ASN A 227 -17.14 0.52 6.63
C ASN A 227 -17.76 -0.82 6.21
N SER A 228 -18.85 -1.26 6.87
CA SER A 228 -19.57 -2.46 6.41
C SER A 228 -20.05 -2.24 4.99
N PRO A 229 -19.82 -3.20 4.09
CA PRO A 229 -20.42 -3.15 2.77
C PRO A 229 -21.91 -2.96 2.93
N LYS A 230 -22.47 -1.94 2.31
CA LYS A 230 -23.92 -1.88 2.16
C LYS A 230 -24.27 -3.13 1.39
N LYS A 231 -25.18 -3.95 1.90
CA LYS A 231 -25.77 -5.04 1.13
C LYS A 231 -26.61 -4.41 0.04
N ASP A 232 -25.97 -4.01 -1.04
CA ASP A 232 -26.59 -3.39 -2.19
C ASP A 232 -27.08 -4.42 -3.23
N GLY A 233 -26.92 -5.71 -2.88
CA GLY A 233 -27.34 -6.83 -3.72
C GLY A 233 -26.27 -7.35 -4.66
N ARG A 234 -25.04 -6.77 -4.62
CA ARG A 234 -23.93 -7.28 -5.42
C ARG A 234 -23.46 -8.66 -4.94
N ALA A 235 -22.77 -9.36 -5.81
CA ALA A 235 -22.22 -10.67 -5.52
C ALA A 235 -21.18 -10.64 -4.40
N ASP A 236 -21.15 -11.70 -3.56
CA ASP A 236 -20.21 -11.80 -2.44
C ASP A 236 -18.73 -11.81 -2.87
N TYR A 237 -18.45 -12.18 -4.13
CA TYR A 237 -17.10 -12.18 -4.69
C TYR A 237 -16.64 -10.80 -5.24
N ASP A 238 -17.47 -9.76 -5.12
CA ASP A 238 -17.15 -8.39 -5.54
C ASP A 238 -16.82 -7.47 -4.35
N TYR A 239 -16.08 -8.02 -3.40
CA TYR A 239 -15.60 -7.31 -2.23
C TYR A 239 -14.12 -7.62 -1.96
N ALA A 240 -13.46 -6.68 -1.28
CA ALA A 240 -12.03 -6.76 -0.95
C ALA A 240 -11.66 -7.99 -0.12
N ASP A 241 -12.53 -8.44 0.79
CA ASP A 241 -12.27 -9.62 1.60
C ASP A 241 -12.21 -10.89 0.75
N PHE A 242 -13.07 -11.02 -0.27
CA PHE A 242 -13.01 -12.13 -1.23
C PHE A 242 -11.66 -12.18 -1.95
N ASP A 243 -11.18 -11.05 -2.47
CA ASP A 243 -9.90 -10.97 -3.20
C ASP A 243 -8.68 -11.27 -2.30
N MET A 244 -8.81 -11.05 -0.98
CA MET A 244 -7.73 -11.30 -0.02
C MET A 244 -7.71 -12.74 0.54
N HIS A 245 -8.68 -13.59 0.21
CA HIS A 245 -8.54 -15.01 0.47
C HIS A 245 -7.38 -15.59 -0.36
N ILE A 246 -6.57 -16.47 0.23
CA ILE A 246 -5.33 -16.97 -0.39
C ILE A 246 -5.60 -17.64 -1.73
N GLN A 247 -6.63 -18.47 -1.84
CA GLN A 247 -7.00 -19.14 -3.09
C GLN A 247 -7.41 -18.14 -4.18
N ASN A 248 -8.16 -17.08 -3.81
CA ASN A 248 -8.61 -16.08 -4.77
C ASN A 248 -7.45 -15.18 -5.24
N ALA A 249 -6.56 -14.80 -4.31
CA ALA A 249 -5.32 -14.09 -4.64
C ALA A 249 -4.43 -14.93 -5.58
N ALA A 250 -4.34 -16.24 -5.37
CA ALA A 250 -3.61 -17.16 -6.26
C ALA A 250 -4.22 -17.18 -7.67
N GLU A 251 -5.56 -17.19 -7.79
CA GLU A 251 -6.22 -17.10 -9.10
C GLU A 251 -5.95 -15.75 -9.78
N ILE A 252 -6.03 -14.64 -9.04
CA ILE A 252 -5.70 -13.30 -9.55
C ILE A 252 -4.25 -13.26 -10.06
N ASN A 253 -3.30 -13.81 -9.32
CA ASN A 253 -1.88 -13.79 -9.68
C ASN A 253 -1.55 -14.58 -10.97
N LYS A 254 -2.39 -15.55 -11.38
CA LYS A 254 -2.17 -16.33 -12.62
C LYS A 254 -2.30 -15.48 -13.88
N TRP A 255 -3.10 -14.44 -13.87
CA TRP A 255 -3.38 -13.62 -15.06
C TRP A 255 -2.91 -12.17 -14.93
N LEU A 256 -2.59 -11.71 -13.73
CA LEU A 256 -2.15 -10.35 -13.47
C LEU A 256 -0.70 -10.16 -13.91
N VAL A 257 -0.46 -9.41 -14.98
CA VAL A 257 0.88 -9.23 -15.54
C VAL A 257 1.71 -8.23 -14.74
N THR A 258 3.02 -8.48 -14.69
CA THR A 258 4.04 -7.51 -14.28
C THR A 258 4.55 -6.80 -15.53
N LEU A 259 4.47 -5.47 -15.59
CA LEU A 259 4.80 -4.69 -16.78
C LEU A 259 6.32 -4.60 -16.98
N ASP A 260 6.82 -4.95 -18.15
CA ASP A 260 8.24 -4.80 -18.51
C ASP A 260 8.69 -3.33 -18.63
N SER A 261 7.72 -2.39 -18.63
CA SER A 261 7.96 -0.94 -18.73
C SER A 261 8.13 -0.25 -17.38
N ALA A 262 7.80 -0.91 -16.24
CA ALA A 262 7.75 -0.29 -14.91
C ALA A 262 8.69 -0.97 -13.91
N TYR A 263 9.12 -0.23 -12.90
CA TYR A 263 9.84 -0.76 -11.73
C TYR A 263 8.85 -1.21 -10.66
N TYR A 264 9.20 -2.29 -9.93
CA TYR A 264 8.32 -2.85 -8.89
C TYR A 264 9.06 -3.01 -7.58
N PHE A 265 8.43 -2.56 -6.48
CA PHE A 265 8.97 -2.65 -5.13
C PHE A 265 7.91 -3.17 -4.18
N SER A 266 8.31 -4.06 -3.28
CA SER A 266 7.46 -4.53 -2.18
C SER A 266 8.16 -4.37 -0.85
N PHE A 267 7.46 -3.82 0.14
CA PHE A 267 7.91 -3.69 1.51
C PHE A 267 7.09 -4.61 2.40
N PRO A 268 7.56 -5.82 2.70
CA PRO A 268 6.92 -6.67 3.69
C PRO A 268 7.09 -6.07 5.08
N CYS A 269 6.03 -6.16 5.91
CA CYS A 269 6.08 -5.81 7.32
C CYS A 269 6.07 -7.05 8.20
N CYS A 270 6.71 -6.96 9.36
CA CYS A 270 6.66 -7.97 10.40
C CYS A 270 6.73 -7.33 11.78
N ALA A 271 5.80 -7.73 12.66
CA ALA A 271 5.79 -7.33 14.07
C ALA A 271 5.64 -8.55 14.98
N THR A 272 6.11 -9.72 14.53
CA THR A 272 6.14 -10.95 15.31
C THR A 272 7.55 -11.45 15.53
N GLN A 273 7.73 -12.22 16.61
CA GLN A 273 8.94 -12.95 16.96
C GLN A 273 8.60 -14.41 17.30
N GLU A 274 9.59 -15.28 17.25
CA GLU A 274 9.42 -16.69 17.60
C GLU A 274 9.27 -16.83 19.12
N ALA A 275 8.20 -17.52 19.54
CA ALA A 275 7.92 -17.90 20.92
C ALA A 275 8.65 -19.20 21.31
N GLU A 276 8.66 -19.54 22.61
CA GLU A 276 9.36 -20.73 23.13
C GLU A 276 8.85 -22.06 22.52
N ASP A 277 7.59 -22.11 22.11
CA ASP A 277 6.96 -23.27 21.47
C ASP A 277 7.17 -23.33 19.94
N GLY A 278 7.91 -22.36 19.37
CA GLY A 278 8.19 -22.27 17.96
C GLY A 278 7.07 -21.67 17.11
N THR A 279 6.03 -21.14 17.72
CA THR A 279 5.01 -20.31 17.06
C THR A 279 5.47 -18.85 16.96
N GLN A 280 4.68 -17.99 16.33
CA GLN A 280 4.97 -16.57 16.26
C GLN A 280 4.04 -15.77 17.18
N GLU A 281 4.62 -14.84 17.96
CA GLU A 281 3.88 -13.96 18.86
C GLU A 281 4.17 -12.48 18.56
N PRO A 282 3.23 -11.56 18.88
CA PRO A 282 3.45 -10.12 18.69
C PRO A 282 4.64 -9.59 19.50
N ILE A 283 5.49 -8.80 18.87
CA ILE A 283 6.55 -8.07 19.58
C ILE A 283 5.91 -6.96 20.42
N GLN A 284 6.20 -6.98 21.71
CA GLN A 284 5.65 -5.99 22.65
C GLN A 284 6.04 -4.56 22.26
N GLY A 285 5.04 -3.68 22.14
CA GLY A 285 5.22 -2.27 21.80
C GLY A 285 5.33 -1.95 20.31
N LEU A 286 5.37 -2.97 19.44
CA LEU A 286 5.35 -2.80 17.98
C LEU A 286 4.00 -3.12 17.34
N MET A 287 3.17 -3.93 18.01
CA MET A 287 1.87 -4.34 17.50
C MET A 287 0.74 -3.55 18.17
N GLU A 288 -0.08 -2.88 17.36
CA GLU A 288 -1.32 -2.25 17.84
C GLU A 288 -2.22 -3.28 18.56
N SER A 289 -2.82 -2.88 19.68
CA SER A 289 -3.63 -3.79 20.49
C SER A 289 -4.77 -4.43 19.70
N LEU A 290 -5.29 -3.73 18.73
CA LEU A 290 -6.36 -4.17 17.85
C LEU A 290 -5.95 -5.35 16.95
N PHE A 291 -4.65 -5.56 16.69
CA PHE A 291 -4.12 -6.61 15.82
C PHE A 291 -3.52 -7.80 16.59
N GLN A 292 -3.24 -7.64 17.88
CA GLN A 292 -2.57 -8.69 18.67
C GLN A 292 -3.27 -10.04 18.58
N ARG A 293 -4.60 -10.06 18.67
CA ARG A 293 -5.39 -11.31 18.61
C ARG A 293 -5.32 -11.96 17.23
N SER A 294 -5.45 -11.18 16.16
CA SER A 294 -5.30 -11.70 14.80
C SER A 294 -3.89 -12.23 14.58
N SER A 295 -2.89 -11.47 15.03
CA SER A 295 -1.49 -11.85 14.93
C SER A 295 -1.16 -13.17 15.61
N LEU A 296 -1.64 -13.40 16.86
CA LEU A 296 -1.44 -14.66 17.59
C LEU A 296 -2.08 -15.84 16.87
N ARG A 297 -3.28 -15.65 16.31
CA ARG A 297 -3.97 -16.71 15.54
C ARG A 297 -3.21 -17.05 14.26
N MET A 298 -2.76 -16.03 13.52
CA MET A 298 -1.94 -16.22 12.32
C MET A 298 -0.59 -16.85 12.67
N GLY A 299 0.01 -16.43 13.80
CA GLY A 299 1.32 -16.87 14.27
C GLY A 299 1.36 -18.33 14.76
N SER A 300 0.23 -18.92 15.10
CA SER A 300 0.12 -20.31 15.54
C SER A 300 -0.55 -21.24 14.53
N PHE A 301 -1.04 -20.70 13.41
CA PHE A 301 -1.80 -21.47 12.45
C PHE A 301 -0.89 -22.28 11.51
N GLU A 302 -1.18 -23.57 11.41
CA GLU A 302 -0.73 -24.46 10.33
C GLU A 302 -1.96 -25.22 9.82
N GLY A 303 -2.12 -25.32 8.51
CA GLY A 303 -3.29 -25.95 7.93
C GLY A 303 -3.37 -25.81 6.43
N THR A 304 -4.55 -26.01 5.87
CA THR A 304 -4.82 -25.88 4.45
C THR A 304 -6.01 -24.95 4.22
N THR A 305 -5.98 -24.23 3.11
CA THR A 305 -7.14 -23.48 2.62
C THR A 305 -8.22 -24.45 2.12
N PRO A 306 -9.47 -23.98 1.88
CA PRO A 306 -10.51 -24.80 1.26
C PRO A 306 -10.10 -25.44 -0.06
N ASP A 307 -9.21 -24.80 -0.82
CA ASP A 307 -8.68 -25.27 -2.12
C ASP A 307 -7.34 -26.02 -1.96
N GLU A 308 -7.09 -26.59 -0.77
CA GLU A 308 -5.95 -27.45 -0.48
C GLU A 308 -4.55 -26.77 -0.56
N ILE A 309 -4.46 -25.44 -0.52
CA ILE A 309 -3.19 -24.74 -0.40
C ILE A 309 -2.65 -24.93 1.03
N SER A 310 -1.47 -25.53 1.16
CA SER A 310 -0.83 -25.75 2.47
C SER A 310 -0.22 -24.47 3.02
N LEU A 311 -0.53 -24.16 4.27
CA LEU A 311 0.01 -23.04 5.03
C LEU A 311 0.83 -23.60 6.19
N GLY A 312 2.13 -23.63 6.01
CA GLY A 312 3.09 -24.08 7.01
C GLY A 312 3.65 -22.93 7.86
N LYS A 313 4.74 -23.21 8.58
CA LYS A 313 5.41 -22.23 9.46
C LYS A 313 5.85 -20.95 8.78
N GLU A 314 6.15 -21.00 7.48
CA GLU A 314 6.53 -19.85 6.67
C GLU A 314 5.44 -18.79 6.57
N TRP A 315 4.18 -19.18 6.81
CA TRP A 315 3.03 -18.27 6.86
C TRP A 315 2.77 -17.65 8.23
N GLN A 316 3.46 -18.07 9.29
CA GLN A 316 3.19 -17.62 10.65
C GLN A 316 3.68 -16.20 10.94
N ARG A 317 4.83 -15.78 10.35
CA ARG A 317 5.32 -14.40 10.51
C ARG A 317 4.32 -13.43 9.88
N ASN A 318 3.94 -12.37 10.64
CA ASN A 318 2.89 -11.45 10.22
C ASN A 318 3.04 -10.05 10.84
N ASP A 319 2.31 -9.10 10.28
CA ASP A 319 2.19 -7.73 10.75
C ASP A 319 0.88 -7.46 11.53
N GLY A 320 0.13 -8.52 11.84
CA GLY A 320 -1.16 -8.49 12.51
C GLY A 320 -2.37 -8.69 11.60
N LEU A 321 -2.25 -8.44 10.29
CA LEU A 321 -3.30 -8.63 9.28
C LEU A 321 -2.81 -9.36 8.03
N VAL A 322 -1.55 -9.24 7.66
CA VAL A 322 -0.94 -9.84 6.47
C VAL A 322 0.26 -10.67 6.87
N ASN A 323 0.36 -11.87 6.31
CA ASN A 323 1.52 -12.74 6.47
C ASN A 323 2.73 -12.13 5.76
N THR A 324 3.87 -12.05 6.43
CA THR A 324 5.09 -11.43 5.89
C THR A 324 5.49 -12.06 4.55
N ILE A 325 5.35 -13.38 4.41
CA ILE A 325 5.65 -14.09 3.16
C ILE A 325 4.78 -13.61 2.01
N SER A 326 3.48 -13.39 2.25
CA SER A 326 2.53 -12.89 1.25
C SER A 326 2.87 -11.48 0.76
N ALA A 327 3.46 -10.65 1.62
CA ALA A 327 3.81 -9.27 1.29
C ALA A 327 5.15 -9.13 0.56
N ARG A 328 5.88 -10.23 0.30
CA ARG A 328 7.19 -10.19 -0.36
C ARG A 328 7.10 -9.93 -1.86
N ALA A 329 6.38 -10.76 -2.56
CA ALA A 329 6.13 -10.60 -4.00
C ALA A 329 4.91 -11.43 -4.41
N PRO A 330 4.23 -11.06 -5.50
CA PRO A 330 3.17 -11.89 -6.06
C PRO A 330 3.71 -13.22 -6.56
N ASP A 331 2.99 -14.30 -6.31
CA ASP A 331 3.29 -15.59 -6.96
C ASP A 331 3.27 -15.45 -8.48
N TYR A 332 4.11 -16.22 -9.15
CA TYR A 332 4.32 -16.23 -10.60
C TYR A 332 4.95 -14.96 -11.20
N ALA A 333 5.18 -13.90 -10.39
CA ALA A 333 5.89 -12.72 -10.87
C ALA A 333 7.41 -12.86 -10.73
N PRO A 334 8.21 -12.35 -11.68
CA PRO A 334 9.66 -12.26 -11.52
C PRO A 334 9.99 -11.43 -10.27
N SER A 335 10.82 -11.95 -9.36
CA SER A 335 11.20 -11.24 -8.14
C SER A 335 12.64 -11.49 -7.72
N GLU A 336 13.27 -10.48 -7.13
CA GLU A 336 14.63 -10.51 -6.59
C GLU A 336 14.65 -9.83 -5.22
N VAL A 337 15.48 -10.33 -4.29
CA VAL A 337 15.68 -9.64 -3.01
C VAL A 337 16.57 -8.43 -3.24
N PHE A 338 16.09 -7.25 -2.82
CA PHE A 338 16.88 -6.03 -2.88
C PHE A 338 18.05 -6.10 -1.89
N THR A 339 19.27 -5.95 -2.40
CA THR A 339 20.50 -5.88 -1.58
C THR A 339 21.15 -4.52 -1.79
N GLU A 340 21.73 -3.94 -0.75
CA GLU A 340 22.39 -2.62 -0.82
C GLU A 340 23.54 -2.59 -1.84
N THR A 341 24.13 -3.73 -2.15
CA THR A 341 25.10 -3.87 -3.23
C THR A 341 24.48 -3.50 -4.60
N VAL A 342 23.18 -3.65 -4.77
CA VAL A 342 22.44 -3.23 -5.96
C VAL A 342 22.24 -1.71 -5.99
N ALA A 343 22.18 -1.07 -4.82
CA ALA A 343 21.99 0.39 -4.67
C ALA A 343 23.28 1.20 -4.72
N ALA A 344 24.44 0.62 -4.37
CA ALA A 344 25.73 1.32 -4.30
C ALA A 344 26.23 1.85 -5.64
N SER A 345 25.67 1.41 -6.76
CA SER A 345 25.96 1.95 -8.09
C SER A 345 25.29 3.30 -8.37
N ALA A 346 24.37 3.74 -7.51
CA ALA A 346 23.67 5.02 -7.67
C ALA A 346 24.20 6.13 -6.76
N ASN A 347 24.89 5.81 -5.66
CA ASN A 347 25.36 6.83 -4.70
C ASN A 347 26.65 6.43 -3.98
N SER A 348 27.78 7.00 -4.38
CA SER A 348 28.93 7.10 -3.50
C SER A 348 28.75 8.35 -2.63
N SER A 349 28.12 8.25 -1.51
CA SER A 349 28.47 9.00 -0.29
C SER A 349 27.40 8.92 0.80
N THR A 350 27.92 8.74 1.99
CA THR A 350 27.35 8.86 3.33
C THR A 350 26.74 7.58 3.89
N ALA A 351 27.47 6.97 4.74
CA ALA A 351 27.85 7.24 6.14
C ALA A 351 26.90 6.61 7.17
N ASN A 352 27.47 5.60 7.85
CA ASN A 352 27.29 5.27 9.27
C ASN A 352 25.89 5.28 9.88
N LEU A 353 25.30 4.09 9.96
CA LEU A 353 24.50 3.73 11.12
C LEU A 353 25.23 2.60 11.87
N SER A 354 25.75 2.96 13.02
CA SER A 354 26.52 2.11 13.92
C SER A 354 25.66 1.00 14.51
N ALA A 355 25.93 -0.23 14.12
CA ALA A 355 25.58 -1.38 14.93
C ALA A 355 26.78 -1.65 15.90
N THR A 356 26.56 -1.42 17.17
CA THR A 356 27.47 -1.86 18.22
C THR A 356 27.32 -3.36 18.44
N SER A 357 28.31 -4.13 18.00
CA SER A 357 28.62 -5.43 18.59
C SER A 357 30.08 -5.53 18.82
N SER A 358 30.44 -5.67 20.10
CA SER A 358 31.76 -5.96 20.61
C SER A 358 32.20 -7.37 20.25
N SER A 359 33.37 -7.53 19.62
CA SER A 359 34.33 -8.60 19.94
C SER A 359 35.65 -8.40 19.20
N GLU A 360 36.70 -8.80 19.89
CA GLU A 360 38.09 -8.49 19.70
C GLU A 360 38.79 -9.19 18.53
N ASN A 361 39.83 -8.46 18.02
CA ASN A 361 41.10 -8.89 17.45
C ASN A 361 41.27 -10.14 16.61
N SER A 362 41.60 -9.93 15.32
CA SER A 362 42.85 -10.49 14.75
C SER A 362 43.14 -9.80 13.41
N GLY A 363 44.38 -9.32 13.25
CA GLY A 363 44.80 -8.61 12.06
C GLY A 363 44.99 -9.57 10.87
N GLU A 364 44.38 -9.21 9.75
CA GLU A 364 44.80 -9.68 8.43
C GLU A 364 44.66 -8.51 7.45
N SER A 365 45.65 -8.40 6.58
CA SER A 365 45.80 -7.37 5.56
C SER A 365 44.65 -7.41 4.55
N PHE A 366 43.89 -6.31 4.46
CA PHE A 366 42.89 -6.13 3.40
C PHE A 366 43.59 -5.89 2.06
N SER A 367 43.49 -6.85 1.16
CA SER A 367 43.66 -6.65 -0.27
C SER A 367 42.49 -5.80 -0.81
N GLU A 368 42.79 -4.77 -1.60
CA GLU A 368 41.82 -4.00 -2.35
C GLU A 368 40.93 -4.94 -3.18
N SER A 369 39.70 -5.17 -2.71
CA SER A 369 38.70 -5.84 -3.50
C SER A 369 38.09 -4.85 -4.48
N SER A 370 38.26 -5.10 -5.77
CA SER A 370 37.61 -4.44 -6.87
C SER A 370 36.10 -4.25 -6.57
N SER A 371 35.65 -2.99 -6.53
CA SER A 371 34.22 -2.65 -6.46
C SER A 371 33.51 -3.24 -7.69
N GLN A 372 32.91 -4.41 -7.54
CA GLN A 372 31.97 -4.92 -8.53
C GLN A 372 30.74 -4.01 -8.48
N PHE A 373 30.52 -3.23 -9.53
CA PHE A 373 29.31 -2.46 -9.73
C PHE A 373 28.12 -3.41 -9.73
N ALA A 374 27.21 -3.24 -8.79
CA ALA A 374 25.95 -3.95 -8.82
C ALA A 374 25.17 -3.56 -10.10
N PRO A 375 24.50 -4.49 -10.77
CA PRO A 375 23.76 -4.17 -11.98
C PRO A 375 22.63 -3.19 -11.66
N PRO A 376 22.27 -2.29 -12.60
CA PRO A 376 21.15 -1.36 -12.40
C PRO A 376 19.85 -2.14 -12.22
N LEU A 377 18.90 -1.60 -11.43
CA LEU A 377 17.57 -2.18 -11.26
C LEU A 377 16.90 -2.36 -12.63
N LYS A 378 16.25 -3.50 -12.80
CA LYS A 378 15.53 -3.87 -14.03
C LYS A 378 14.05 -3.57 -13.87
N LYS A 379 13.41 -3.15 -14.93
CA LYS A 379 11.95 -3.12 -15.02
C LYS A 379 11.40 -4.54 -15.18
N GLY A 380 10.13 -4.75 -14.83
CA GLY A 380 9.48 -6.05 -14.94
C GLY A 380 9.86 -7.06 -13.84
N VAL A 381 10.55 -6.61 -12.80
CA VAL A 381 10.98 -7.44 -11.66
C VAL A 381 10.54 -6.81 -10.36
N TRP A 382 9.93 -7.60 -9.46
CA TRP A 382 9.61 -7.20 -8.11
C TRP A 382 10.85 -7.23 -7.22
N TYR A 383 11.28 -6.08 -6.75
CA TYR A 383 12.33 -5.97 -5.74
C TYR A 383 11.73 -6.09 -4.35
N ILE A 384 12.03 -7.20 -3.68
CA ILE A 384 11.64 -7.44 -2.29
C ILE A 384 12.59 -6.61 -1.43
N MET A 385 12.09 -5.47 -0.95
CA MET A 385 12.84 -4.53 -0.12
C MET A 385 13.10 -5.11 1.27
N PRO A 386 14.04 -4.54 2.03
CA PRO A 386 14.24 -4.93 3.42
C PRO A 386 12.93 -4.89 4.21
N GLU A 387 12.71 -5.93 5.01
CA GLU A 387 11.53 -6.07 5.83
C GLU A 387 11.41 -4.89 6.80
N PHE A 388 10.24 -4.26 6.83
CA PHE A 388 9.95 -3.20 7.79
C PHE A 388 9.52 -3.81 9.13
N THR A 389 10.27 -3.49 10.19
CA THR A 389 9.92 -3.93 11.54
C THR A 389 8.80 -3.06 12.10
N GLY A 390 7.59 -3.56 12.06
CA GLY A 390 6.38 -2.85 12.48
C GLY A 390 5.13 -3.62 12.11
N ASP A 391 4.01 -3.20 12.67
CA ASP A 391 2.71 -3.77 12.37
C ASP A 391 2.10 -3.20 11.08
N HIS A 392 0.91 -3.68 10.76
CA HIS A 392 0.20 -3.33 9.53
C HIS A 392 -0.05 -1.82 9.34
N MET A 393 -0.17 -1.04 10.45
CA MET A 393 -0.40 0.41 10.40
C MET A 393 0.89 1.23 10.43
N SER A 394 2.03 0.61 10.63
CA SER A 394 3.30 1.33 10.83
C SER A 394 3.71 2.15 9.62
N LEU A 395 3.55 1.63 8.39
CA LEU A 395 3.88 2.35 7.14
C LEU A 395 2.91 3.51 6.80
N GLN A 396 1.84 3.68 7.58
CA GLN A 396 0.93 4.84 7.49
C GLN A 396 1.22 5.88 8.58
N GLY A 397 2.09 5.56 9.54
CA GLY A 397 2.40 6.42 10.69
C GLY A 397 1.86 5.91 12.03
N GLY A 398 1.22 4.74 12.04
CA GLY A 398 0.67 4.07 13.22
C GLY A 398 -0.61 4.69 13.75
N LEU A 399 -1.49 3.87 14.31
CA LEU A 399 -2.78 4.32 14.85
C LEU A 399 -2.66 4.82 16.30
N THR A 400 -2.12 3.99 17.20
CA THR A 400 -1.82 4.34 18.59
C THR A 400 -0.32 4.32 18.85
N ILE A 401 0.40 3.42 18.20
CA ILE A 401 1.86 3.33 18.20
C ILE A 401 2.38 4.23 17.09
N LYS A 402 2.88 5.41 17.50
CA LYS A 402 3.34 6.41 16.54
C LYS A 402 4.64 5.98 15.86
N THR A 403 4.63 5.90 14.52
CA THR A 403 5.81 5.59 13.70
C THR A 403 6.15 6.80 12.83
N ASP A 404 7.40 7.28 12.88
CA ASP A 404 7.88 8.31 11.95
C ASP A 404 8.27 7.65 10.62
N ILE A 405 7.49 7.94 9.61
CA ILE A 405 7.63 7.37 8.26
C ILE A 405 8.17 8.37 7.24
N THR A 406 8.45 9.60 7.66
CA THR A 406 8.80 10.68 6.72
C THR A 406 10.10 10.37 5.99
N GLU A 407 11.13 9.97 6.71
CA GLU A 407 12.43 9.64 6.14
C GLU A 407 12.36 8.37 5.28
N PHE A 408 11.59 7.36 5.71
CA PHE A 408 11.34 6.14 4.93
C PHE A 408 10.82 6.49 3.52
N TYR A 409 9.78 7.32 3.44
CA TYR A 409 9.23 7.70 2.13
C TYR A 409 10.18 8.58 1.34
N ILE A 410 10.85 9.55 1.97
CA ILE A 410 11.84 10.39 1.27
C ILE A 410 12.91 9.53 0.62
N ASN A 411 13.48 8.58 1.34
CA ASN A 411 14.55 7.71 0.82
C ASN A 411 14.04 6.85 -0.35
N HIS A 412 12.84 6.30 -0.23
CA HIS A 412 12.25 5.49 -1.30
C HIS A 412 11.92 6.31 -2.56
N LEU A 413 11.29 7.47 -2.39
CA LEU A 413 10.95 8.34 -3.52
C LEU A 413 12.19 8.93 -4.19
N ASP A 414 13.20 9.32 -3.40
CA ASP A 414 14.51 9.77 -3.90
C ASP A 414 15.21 8.68 -4.72
N MET A 415 15.17 7.43 -4.24
CA MET A 415 15.68 6.28 -4.99
C MET A 415 14.97 6.14 -6.33
N ILE A 416 13.62 6.19 -6.36
CA ILE A 416 12.85 6.08 -7.60
C ILE A 416 13.20 7.21 -8.56
N ASN A 417 13.31 8.45 -8.09
CA ASN A 417 13.64 9.58 -8.94
C ASN A 417 15.04 9.49 -9.57
N LYS A 418 15.95 8.70 -9.02
CA LYS A 418 17.30 8.43 -9.53
C LYS A 418 17.36 7.28 -10.55
N LEU A 419 16.27 6.51 -10.73
CA LEU A 419 16.20 5.44 -11.72
C LEU A 419 15.90 5.99 -13.10
#